data_2f6732f85fd2fe7c665f07f234816434
#
_entry.id   2f6732f85fd2fe7c665f07f234816434
#
_cell.length_a   1.000
_cell.length_b   1.000
_cell.length_c   1.000
_cell.angle_alpha   90.00
_cell.angle_beta   90.00
_cell.angle_gamma   90.00
#
_symmetry.space_group_name_H-M   'P 1'
#
loop_
_entity.id
_entity.type
_entity.pdbx_description
1 polymer ?
#
loop_
_entity_poly.entity_id
_entity_poly.type
_entity_poly.pdbx_seq_one_letter_code
_entity_poly.pdbx_strand_id
1 'polypeptide(L)'
;MKLYGSDFSPYARKARVLIIEKNIDCEYVADDPWAADSGIPAKNPLGKVPVLEIAPGKFLFESPLVVHYLDNLEGKPLSPTDAAGYWQSQWWQALGNGMIDATIARILETRRPADKQMPEKMRREEARIARALSSAGGEYAGGEFLVGKKLSLADIVMGVALQYVDIRYPHDWRSGQPALAKWHAGITARKSFLQTMPAGFTRVV
;
A
#
# COMPACT_ATOMS: atom_id res chain seq x y z
N MET A 1 5.23 3.55 -20.44
CA MET A 1 4.07 3.83 -19.58
C MET A 1 4.38 4.96 -18.60
N LYS A 2 3.35 5.57 -17.98
CA LYS A 2 3.54 6.58 -16.93
C LYS A 2 2.65 6.27 -15.74
N LEU A 3 3.24 6.30 -14.54
CA LEU A 3 2.50 6.20 -13.29
C LEU A 3 2.41 7.56 -12.63
N TYR A 4 1.21 8.12 -12.55
CA TYR A 4 0.94 9.37 -11.83
C TYR A 4 0.60 9.06 -10.37
N GLY A 5 1.19 9.80 -9.43
CA GLY A 5 0.97 9.58 -8.02
C GLY A 5 1.59 10.65 -7.13
N SER A 6 1.17 10.68 -5.88
CA SER A 6 1.81 11.46 -4.83
C SER A 6 2.79 10.59 -4.05
N ASP A 7 3.96 11.13 -3.70
CA ASP A 7 4.99 10.41 -2.93
C ASP A 7 4.50 9.93 -1.56
N PHE A 8 3.52 10.63 -1.00
CA PHE A 8 2.90 10.27 0.27
C PHE A 8 1.73 9.29 0.14
N SER A 9 1.33 8.92 -1.08
CA SER A 9 0.23 8.00 -1.29
C SER A 9 0.66 6.55 -1.12
N PRO A 10 0.13 5.81 -0.14
CA PRO A 10 0.40 4.38 0.02
C PRO A 10 -0.13 3.57 -1.17
N TYR A 11 -1.19 4.05 -1.81
CA TYR A 11 -1.77 3.41 -2.99
C TYR A 11 -0.86 3.52 -4.21
N ALA A 12 -0.28 4.69 -4.46
CA ALA A 12 0.71 4.87 -5.53
C ALA A 12 2.01 4.11 -5.21
N ARG A 13 2.40 4.09 -3.94
CA ARG A 13 3.62 3.42 -3.51
C ARG A 13 3.62 1.91 -3.77
N LYS A 14 2.48 1.22 -3.63
CA LYS A 14 2.37 -0.21 -3.99
C LYS A 14 2.76 -0.45 -5.44
N ALA A 15 2.27 0.38 -6.35
CA ALA A 15 2.61 0.30 -7.77
C ALA A 15 4.10 0.61 -8.02
N ARG A 16 4.65 1.64 -7.36
CA ARG A 16 6.09 1.99 -7.47
C ARG A 16 7.00 0.85 -6.99
N VAL A 17 6.67 0.23 -5.86
CA VAL A 17 7.40 -0.94 -5.36
C VAL A 17 7.37 -2.07 -6.38
N LEU A 18 6.19 -2.40 -6.91
CA LEU A 18 6.00 -3.46 -7.90
C LEU A 18 6.79 -3.20 -9.19
N ILE A 19 6.75 -1.96 -9.69
CA ILE A 19 7.51 -1.53 -10.89
C ILE A 19 9.01 -1.82 -10.71
N ILE A 20 9.56 -1.49 -9.54
CA ILE A 20 10.97 -1.74 -9.23
C ILE A 20 11.26 -3.24 -9.09
N GLU A 21 10.40 -3.99 -8.39
CA GLU A 21 10.59 -5.44 -8.19
C GLU A 21 10.53 -6.24 -9.49
N LYS A 22 9.71 -5.81 -10.43
CA LYS A 22 9.58 -6.45 -11.74
C LYS A 22 10.45 -5.81 -12.84
N ASN A 23 11.20 -4.73 -12.50
CA ASN A 23 12.00 -3.97 -13.46
C ASN A 23 11.18 -3.50 -14.68
N ILE A 24 9.97 -2.99 -14.44
CA ILE A 24 9.08 -2.51 -15.50
C ILE A 24 9.53 -1.12 -15.95
N ASP A 25 9.61 -0.89 -17.27
CA ASP A 25 9.87 0.45 -17.83
C ASP A 25 8.61 1.33 -17.71
N CYS A 26 8.59 2.14 -16.64
CA CYS A 26 7.48 3.02 -16.32
C CYS A 26 7.99 4.32 -15.67
N GLU A 27 7.74 5.44 -16.33
CA GLU A 27 8.05 6.77 -15.79
C GLU A 27 7.13 7.07 -14.60
N TYR A 28 7.70 7.53 -13.48
CA TYR A 28 6.91 8.05 -12.37
C TYR A 28 6.77 9.57 -12.49
N VAL A 29 5.51 10.04 -12.49
CA VAL A 29 5.16 11.46 -12.55
C VAL A 29 4.49 11.85 -11.24
N ALA A 30 5.16 12.72 -10.47
CA ALA A 30 4.59 13.25 -9.23
C ALA A 30 3.44 14.22 -9.56
N ASP A 31 2.24 13.91 -9.06
CA ASP A 31 1.04 14.75 -9.20
C ASP A 31 0.21 14.56 -7.92
N ASP A 32 0.09 15.63 -7.12
CA ASP A 32 -0.67 15.58 -5.88
C ASP A 32 -2.16 15.82 -6.18
N PRO A 33 -3.04 14.84 -5.94
CA PRO A 33 -4.48 14.99 -6.22
C PRO A 33 -5.16 16.09 -5.39
N TRP A 34 -4.49 16.62 -4.37
CA TRP A 34 -4.99 17.71 -3.52
C TRP A 34 -4.53 19.10 -3.99
N ALA A 35 -3.59 19.18 -4.94
CA ALA A 35 -3.15 20.44 -5.49
C ALA A 35 -4.23 21.05 -6.40
N ALA A 36 -4.36 22.38 -6.35
CA ALA A 36 -5.37 23.09 -7.13
C ALA A 36 -5.17 22.96 -8.65
N ASP A 37 -3.92 22.75 -9.08
CA ASP A 37 -3.48 22.59 -10.46
C ASP A 37 -3.27 21.11 -10.86
N SER A 38 -3.73 20.16 -10.03
CA SER A 38 -3.57 18.71 -10.31
C SER A 38 -4.22 18.33 -11.63
N GLY A 39 -3.45 17.60 -12.46
CA GLY A 39 -3.93 16.99 -13.69
C GLY A 39 -4.65 15.63 -13.48
N ILE A 40 -4.76 15.15 -12.25
CA ILE A 40 -5.37 13.86 -11.93
C ILE A 40 -6.85 13.77 -12.32
N PRO A 41 -7.73 14.78 -12.06
CA PRO A 41 -9.15 14.67 -12.41
C PRO A 41 -9.41 14.46 -13.91
N ALA A 42 -8.53 14.95 -14.78
CA ALA A 42 -8.61 14.73 -16.22
C ALA A 42 -8.25 13.30 -16.65
N LYS A 43 -7.54 12.55 -15.80
CA LYS A 43 -7.06 11.19 -16.07
C LYS A 43 -7.86 10.12 -15.30
N ASN A 44 -8.38 10.49 -14.15
CA ASN A 44 -9.19 9.65 -13.27
C ASN A 44 -10.40 10.43 -12.77
N PRO A 45 -11.62 10.10 -13.20
CA PRO A 45 -12.83 10.81 -12.79
C PRO A 45 -13.11 10.77 -11.28
N LEU A 46 -12.44 9.85 -10.54
CA LEU A 46 -12.53 9.78 -9.08
C LEU A 46 -11.56 10.74 -8.37
N GLY A 47 -10.69 11.45 -9.12
CA GLY A 47 -9.73 12.41 -8.57
C GLY A 47 -8.70 11.77 -7.63
N LYS A 48 -8.35 10.50 -7.82
CA LYS A 48 -7.47 9.74 -6.92
C LYS A 48 -6.24 9.20 -7.65
N VAL A 49 -5.18 8.99 -6.89
CA VAL A 49 -3.95 8.31 -7.33
C VAL A 49 -3.83 6.92 -6.69
N PRO A 50 -3.13 5.95 -7.35
CA PRO A 50 -2.40 6.08 -8.62
C PRO A 50 -3.29 6.13 -9.86
N VAL A 51 -2.74 6.72 -10.93
CA VAL A 51 -3.25 6.56 -12.29
C VAL A 51 -2.12 6.01 -13.15
N LEU A 52 -2.38 4.95 -13.90
CA LEU A 52 -1.41 4.36 -14.84
C LEU A 52 -1.84 4.66 -16.27
N GLU A 53 -1.03 5.41 -17.00
CA GLU A 53 -1.18 5.61 -18.43
C GLU A 53 -0.48 4.47 -19.18
N ILE A 54 -1.30 3.57 -19.75
CA ILE A 54 -0.83 2.37 -20.47
C ILE A 54 -0.53 2.64 -21.94
N ALA A 55 -1.17 3.66 -22.52
CA ALA A 55 -0.92 4.20 -23.85
C ALA A 55 -1.41 5.67 -23.86
N PRO A 56 -1.03 6.51 -24.83
CA PRO A 56 -1.47 7.89 -24.88
C PRO A 56 -2.99 8.06 -24.70
N GLY A 57 -3.40 8.74 -23.63
CA GLY A 57 -4.79 8.96 -23.27
C GLY A 57 -5.57 7.74 -22.77
N LYS A 58 -4.92 6.60 -22.52
CA LYS A 58 -5.55 5.40 -21.95
C LYS A 58 -5.09 5.19 -20.50
N PHE A 59 -6.00 5.36 -19.57
CA PHE A 59 -5.71 5.35 -18.14
C PHE A 59 -6.37 4.18 -17.41
N LEU A 60 -5.60 3.56 -16.50
CA LEU A 60 -6.12 2.65 -15.47
C LEU A 60 -6.00 3.36 -14.12
N PHE A 61 -6.98 3.19 -13.29
CA PHE A 61 -7.03 3.74 -11.94
C PHE A 61 -7.63 2.73 -10.97
N GLU A 62 -7.65 3.06 -9.67
CA GLU A 62 -7.78 2.18 -8.53
C GLU A 62 -6.56 1.26 -8.37
N SER A 63 -5.88 1.43 -7.24
CA SER A 63 -4.58 0.78 -7.02
C SER A 63 -4.60 -0.74 -7.10
N PRO A 64 -5.68 -1.47 -6.71
CA PRO A 64 -5.76 -2.92 -6.93
C PRO A 64 -5.72 -3.29 -8.42
N LEU A 65 -6.45 -2.56 -9.27
CA LEU A 65 -6.43 -2.78 -10.71
C LEU A 65 -5.05 -2.48 -11.30
N VAL A 66 -4.44 -1.35 -10.90
CA VAL A 66 -3.12 -0.93 -11.37
C VAL A 66 -2.05 -1.96 -11.03
N VAL A 67 -1.99 -2.43 -9.78
CA VAL A 67 -0.97 -3.44 -9.40
C VAL A 67 -1.24 -4.79 -10.06
N HIS A 68 -2.50 -5.18 -10.24
CA HIS A 68 -2.83 -6.41 -10.93
C HIS A 68 -2.44 -6.35 -12.42
N TYR A 69 -2.69 -5.23 -13.09
CA TYR A 69 -2.24 -5.01 -14.47
C TYR A 69 -0.72 -5.10 -14.59
N LEU A 70 0.01 -4.36 -13.76
CA LEU A 70 1.48 -4.36 -13.75
C LEU A 70 2.06 -5.75 -13.43
N ASP A 71 1.41 -6.51 -12.55
CA ASP A 71 1.85 -7.88 -12.20
C ASP A 71 1.76 -8.83 -13.41
N ASN A 72 0.77 -8.63 -14.26
CA ASN A 72 0.53 -9.50 -15.44
C ASN A 72 1.09 -8.95 -16.75
N LEU A 73 1.74 -7.77 -16.74
CA LEU A 73 2.18 -7.11 -17.96
C LEU A 73 3.34 -7.85 -18.64
N GLU A 74 4.35 -8.24 -17.88
CA GLU A 74 5.57 -8.85 -18.38
C GLU A 74 6.11 -9.94 -17.44
N GLY A 75 6.67 -11.00 -18.02
CA GLY A 75 7.26 -12.08 -17.26
C GLY A 75 6.25 -12.89 -16.45
N LYS A 76 6.75 -13.63 -15.46
CA LYS A 76 5.87 -14.39 -14.55
C LYS A 76 5.26 -13.46 -13.52
N PRO A 77 3.95 -13.57 -13.24
CA PRO A 77 3.33 -12.85 -12.14
C PRO A 77 4.02 -13.16 -10.81
N LEU A 78 4.07 -12.16 -9.92
CA LEU A 78 4.47 -12.37 -8.52
C LEU A 78 3.32 -13.06 -7.76
N SER A 79 2.07 -12.82 -8.16
CA SER A 79 0.92 -13.49 -7.59
C SER A 79 0.98 -14.99 -7.87
N PRO A 80 0.67 -15.85 -6.88
CA PRO A 80 0.53 -17.28 -7.10
C PRO A 80 -0.49 -17.59 -8.21
N THR A 81 -0.22 -18.61 -9.01
CA THR A 81 -1.08 -19.03 -10.13
C THR A 81 -1.99 -20.20 -9.79
N ASP A 82 -1.71 -20.93 -8.70
CA ASP A 82 -2.63 -21.92 -8.16
C ASP A 82 -3.77 -21.26 -7.39
N ALA A 83 -4.95 -21.89 -7.39
CA ALA A 83 -6.15 -21.29 -6.82
C ALA A 83 -6.03 -20.95 -5.32
N ALA A 84 -5.42 -21.82 -4.53
CA ALA A 84 -5.30 -21.62 -3.09
C ALA A 84 -4.38 -20.43 -2.76
N GLY A 85 -3.18 -20.40 -3.36
CA GLY A 85 -2.23 -19.31 -3.19
C GLY A 85 -2.77 -17.99 -3.73
N TYR A 86 -3.48 -18.02 -4.86
CA TYR A 86 -4.13 -16.83 -5.43
C TYR A 86 -5.10 -16.19 -4.43
N TRP A 87 -6.04 -16.97 -3.88
CA TRP A 87 -7.03 -16.45 -2.93
C TRP A 87 -6.41 -16.01 -1.62
N GLN A 88 -5.38 -16.70 -1.13
CA GLN A 88 -4.62 -16.28 0.04
C GLN A 88 -3.92 -14.93 -0.22
N SER A 89 -3.31 -14.75 -1.40
CA SER A 89 -2.73 -13.46 -1.80
C SER A 89 -3.77 -12.35 -1.88
N GLN A 90 -4.96 -12.62 -2.43
CA GLN A 90 -6.06 -11.65 -2.47
C GLN A 90 -6.55 -11.26 -1.07
N TRP A 91 -6.62 -12.21 -0.15
CA TRP A 91 -7.01 -11.96 1.24
C TRP A 91 -6.03 -10.99 1.92
N TRP A 92 -4.72 -11.23 1.80
CA TRP A 92 -3.69 -10.34 2.32
C TRP A 92 -3.76 -8.93 1.70
N GLN A 93 -3.98 -8.86 0.39
CA GLN A 93 -4.15 -7.58 -0.30
C GLN A 93 -5.38 -6.82 0.18
N ALA A 94 -6.50 -7.52 0.39
CA ALA A 94 -7.73 -6.92 0.92
C ALA A 94 -7.51 -6.38 2.34
N LEU A 95 -6.85 -7.15 3.21
CA LEU A 95 -6.52 -6.74 4.58
C LEU A 95 -5.62 -5.50 4.58
N GLY A 96 -4.54 -5.50 3.79
CA GLY A 96 -3.61 -4.37 3.68
C GLY A 96 -4.28 -3.12 3.12
N ASN A 97 -5.11 -3.24 2.09
CA ASN A 97 -5.88 -2.11 1.55
C ASN A 97 -6.83 -1.54 2.61
N GLY A 98 -7.55 -2.39 3.34
CA GLY A 98 -8.44 -1.97 4.43
C GLY A 98 -7.70 -1.27 5.57
N MET A 99 -6.46 -1.67 5.89
CA MET A 99 -5.61 -0.96 6.85
C MET A 99 -5.20 0.42 6.33
N ILE A 100 -4.84 0.54 5.06
CA ILE A 100 -4.55 1.83 4.44
C ILE A 100 -5.77 2.74 4.51
N ASP A 101 -6.96 2.25 4.15
CA ASP A 101 -8.21 3.01 4.18
C ASP A 101 -8.52 3.53 5.59
N ALA A 102 -8.42 2.66 6.61
CA ALA A 102 -8.64 3.05 8.01
C ALA A 102 -7.62 4.10 8.47
N THR A 103 -6.33 3.95 8.08
CA THR A 103 -5.28 4.91 8.43
C THR A 103 -5.51 6.27 7.77
N ILE A 104 -5.95 6.30 6.50
CA ILE A 104 -6.30 7.53 5.81
C ILE A 104 -7.52 8.18 6.45
N ALA A 105 -8.56 7.43 6.72
CA ALA A 105 -9.77 7.96 7.35
C ALA A 105 -9.45 8.59 8.72
N ARG A 106 -8.56 7.97 9.50
CA ARG A 106 -8.06 8.51 10.76
C ARG A 106 -7.28 9.81 10.56
N ILE A 107 -6.27 9.83 9.67
CA ILE A 107 -5.43 11.03 9.47
C ILE A 107 -6.22 12.21 8.90
N LEU A 108 -7.19 11.97 8.03
CA LEU A 108 -8.05 13.02 7.52
C LEU A 108 -8.90 13.64 8.64
N GLU A 109 -9.34 12.85 9.62
CA GLU A 109 -10.07 13.36 10.76
C GLU A 109 -9.17 14.22 11.67
N THR A 110 -7.91 13.81 11.91
CA THR A 110 -6.96 14.62 12.71
C THR A 110 -6.56 15.93 12.06
N ARG A 111 -6.75 16.09 10.74
CA ARG A 111 -6.47 17.34 10.02
C ARG A 111 -7.61 18.35 10.05
N ARG A 112 -8.77 17.96 10.53
CA ARG A 112 -9.89 18.89 10.71
C ARG A 112 -9.59 19.89 11.85
N PRO A 113 -10.19 21.08 11.84
CA PRO A 113 -10.16 21.97 12.98
C PRO A 113 -10.57 21.22 14.26
N ALA A 114 -9.90 21.50 15.39
CA ALA A 114 -10.07 20.72 16.63
C ALA A 114 -11.52 20.64 17.11
N ASP A 115 -12.27 21.74 16.95
CA ASP A 115 -13.71 21.86 17.29
C ASP A 115 -14.63 21.06 16.35
N LYS A 116 -14.09 20.58 15.22
CA LYS A 116 -14.82 19.80 14.20
C LYS A 116 -14.35 18.36 14.09
N GLN A 117 -13.40 17.95 14.91
CA GLN A 117 -12.93 16.57 14.95
C GLN A 117 -13.96 15.69 15.67
N MET A 118 -14.10 14.48 15.16
CA MET A 118 -14.97 13.45 15.73
C MET A 118 -14.12 12.35 16.40
N PRO A 119 -13.87 12.42 17.72
CA PRO A 119 -13.02 11.44 18.42
C PRO A 119 -13.52 10.01 18.29
N GLU A 120 -14.83 9.81 18.21
CA GLU A 120 -15.42 8.47 18.02
C GLU A 120 -15.05 7.87 16.64
N LYS A 121 -15.00 8.69 15.61
CA LYS A 121 -14.58 8.26 14.28
C LYS A 121 -13.10 7.84 14.30
N MET A 122 -12.24 8.61 14.97
CA MET A 122 -10.84 8.24 15.14
C MET A 122 -10.69 6.90 15.89
N ARG A 123 -11.35 6.75 17.04
CA ARG A 123 -11.34 5.48 17.80
C ARG A 123 -11.83 4.29 16.99
N ARG A 124 -12.86 4.49 16.16
CA ARG A 124 -13.37 3.44 15.28
C ARG A 124 -12.32 2.98 14.27
N GLU A 125 -11.61 3.91 13.66
CA GLU A 125 -10.55 3.56 12.68
C GLU A 125 -9.33 2.94 13.37
N GLU A 126 -8.94 3.40 14.54
CA GLU A 126 -7.89 2.79 15.38
C GLU A 126 -8.25 1.35 15.77
N ALA A 127 -9.50 1.11 16.15
CA ALA A 127 -9.98 -0.24 16.43
C ALA A 127 -9.99 -1.15 15.19
N ARG A 128 -10.23 -0.60 13.99
CA ARG A 128 -10.10 -1.35 12.72
C ARG A 128 -8.65 -1.75 12.47
N ILE A 129 -7.71 -0.82 12.64
CA ILE A 129 -6.29 -1.09 12.48
C ILE A 129 -5.84 -2.17 13.47
N ALA A 130 -6.24 -2.06 14.74
CA ALA A 130 -5.90 -3.04 15.77
C ALA A 130 -6.42 -4.46 15.44
N ARG A 131 -7.68 -4.57 14.99
CA ARG A 131 -8.23 -5.87 14.55
C ARG A 131 -7.52 -6.42 13.32
N ALA A 132 -7.19 -5.57 12.36
CA ALA A 132 -6.46 -5.99 11.16
C ALA A 132 -5.05 -6.50 11.51
N LEU A 133 -4.35 -5.84 12.42
CA LEU A 133 -3.05 -6.28 12.95
C LEU A 133 -3.17 -7.63 13.67
N SER A 134 -4.19 -7.80 14.52
CA SER A 134 -4.45 -9.09 15.20
C SER A 134 -4.74 -10.20 14.20
N SER A 135 -5.56 -9.92 13.19
CA SER A 135 -5.86 -10.88 12.11
C SER A 135 -4.61 -11.23 11.30
N ALA A 136 -3.79 -10.24 10.95
CA ALA A 136 -2.53 -10.46 10.25
C ALA A 136 -1.56 -11.33 11.06
N GLY A 137 -1.42 -11.07 12.36
CA GLY A 137 -0.56 -11.85 13.24
C GLY A 137 -1.05 -13.28 13.42
N GLY A 138 -2.37 -13.49 13.49
CA GLY A 138 -2.96 -14.84 13.59
C GLY A 138 -2.85 -15.65 12.28
N GLU A 139 -2.94 -14.99 11.13
CA GLU A 139 -2.82 -15.65 9.82
C GLU A 139 -1.37 -15.90 9.40
N TYR A 140 -0.41 -15.11 9.91
CA TYR A 140 0.99 -15.26 9.54
C TYR A 140 1.59 -16.52 10.14
N ALA A 141 1.76 -17.56 9.33
CA ALA A 141 2.29 -18.86 9.73
C ALA A 141 3.83 -18.89 9.94
N GLY A 142 4.49 -17.75 9.78
CA GLY A 142 5.96 -17.69 9.73
C GLY A 142 6.51 -17.92 8.33
N GLY A 143 7.74 -17.49 8.09
CA GLY A 143 8.40 -17.61 6.79
C GLY A 143 8.98 -16.31 6.29
N GLU A 144 9.59 -16.37 5.10
CA GLU A 144 10.17 -15.19 4.43
C GLU A 144 9.10 -14.34 3.73
N PHE A 145 8.03 -14.98 3.24
CA PHE A 145 6.93 -14.33 2.51
C PHE A 145 5.58 -14.73 3.10
N LEU A 146 4.56 -13.90 2.87
CA LEU A 146 3.20 -14.14 3.37
C LEU A 146 2.51 -15.30 2.66
N VAL A 147 2.83 -15.50 1.37
CA VAL A 147 2.23 -16.56 0.56
C VAL A 147 3.31 -17.29 -0.22
N GLY A 148 3.38 -18.58 -0.06
CA GLY A 148 4.33 -19.42 -0.79
C GLY A 148 5.80 -19.19 -0.41
N LYS A 149 6.69 -19.27 -1.41
CA LYS A 149 8.16 -19.22 -1.20
C LYS A 149 8.83 -18.06 -1.95
N LYS A 150 8.07 -17.09 -2.46
CA LYS A 150 8.55 -15.96 -3.24
C LYS A 150 7.77 -14.71 -2.89
N LEU A 151 8.40 -13.55 -3.12
CA LEU A 151 7.71 -12.26 -3.03
C LEU A 151 6.44 -12.28 -3.88
N SER A 152 5.36 -11.78 -3.31
CA SER A 152 4.04 -11.68 -3.94
C SER A 152 3.43 -10.30 -3.76
N LEU A 153 2.31 -10.03 -4.42
CA LEU A 153 1.54 -8.81 -4.18
C LEU A 153 1.05 -8.70 -2.73
N ALA A 154 0.84 -9.83 -2.04
CA ALA A 154 0.52 -9.85 -0.61
C ALA A 154 1.59 -9.14 0.22
N ASP A 155 2.86 -9.47 -0.02
CA ASP A 155 4.00 -8.89 0.69
C ASP A 155 4.15 -7.39 0.39
N ILE A 156 3.97 -7.00 -0.88
CA ILE A 156 4.07 -5.60 -1.28
C ILE A 156 2.98 -4.77 -0.61
N VAL A 157 1.73 -5.23 -0.69
CA VAL A 157 0.58 -4.47 -0.17
C VAL A 157 0.63 -4.37 1.35
N MET A 158 0.89 -5.48 2.05
CA MET A 158 1.00 -5.49 3.51
C MET A 158 2.22 -4.74 4.01
N GLY A 159 3.38 -4.88 3.34
CA GLY A 159 4.59 -4.13 3.69
C GLY A 159 4.37 -2.62 3.60
N VAL A 160 3.72 -2.15 2.53
CA VAL A 160 3.36 -0.72 2.38
C VAL A 160 2.31 -0.30 3.40
N ALA A 161 1.30 -1.14 3.67
CA ALA A 161 0.24 -0.83 4.63
C ALA A 161 0.80 -0.62 6.04
N LEU A 162 1.63 -1.54 6.53
CA LEU A 162 2.25 -1.44 7.85
C LEU A 162 3.19 -0.25 7.97
N GLN A 163 4.01 0.03 6.94
CA GLN A 163 4.82 1.26 6.94
C GLN A 163 3.96 2.52 6.93
N TYR A 164 2.81 2.50 6.25
CA TYR A 164 1.91 3.66 6.25
C TYR A 164 1.26 3.88 7.62
N VAL A 165 0.91 2.80 8.32
CA VAL A 165 0.49 2.87 9.73
C VAL A 165 1.58 3.51 10.58
N ASP A 166 2.83 3.05 10.48
CA ASP A 166 3.97 3.61 11.22
C ASP A 166 4.14 5.12 10.98
N ILE A 167 3.98 5.57 9.73
CA ILE A 167 4.14 6.97 9.33
C ILE A 167 2.99 7.85 9.85
N ARG A 168 1.75 7.33 9.85
CA ARG A 168 0.54 8.14 10.05
C ARG A 168 -0.18 7.91 11.38
N TYR A 169 0.09 6.80 12.00
CA TYR A 169 -0.46 6.43 13.31
C TYR A 169 0.60 5.65 14.10
N PRO A 170 1.67 6.32 14.54
CA PRO A 170 2.72 5.65 15.32
C PRO A 170 2.14 5.08 16.62
N HIS A 171 2.26 3.78 16.79
CA HIS A 171 1.91 3.05 18.00
C HIS A 171 2.66 1.72 18.03
N ASP A 172 2.82 1.15 19.21
CA ASP A 172 3.54 -0.13 19.35
C ASP A 172 2.64 -1.31 18.99
N TRP A 173 2.58 -1.63 17.71
CA TRP A 173 1.96 -2.87 17.25
C TRP A 173 2.95 -4.05 17.25
N ARG A 174 4.26 -3.78 17.27
CA ARG A 174 5.31 -4.79 17.13
C ARG A 174 5.43 -5.69 18.35
N SER A 175 5.31 -5.13 19.54
CA SER A 175 5.32 -5.92 20.79
C SER A 175 4.20 -6.96 20.83
N GLY A 176 3.04 -6.63 20.29
CA GLY A 176 1.91 -7.55 20.17
C GLY A 176 2.01 -8.56 19.01
N GLN A 177 2.88 -8.31 18.01
CA GLN A 177 3.02 -9.12 16.79
C GLN A 177 4.49 -9.31 16.38
N PRO A 178 5.35 -9.91 17.23
CA PRO A 178 6.79 -9.95 17.01
C PRO A 178 7.21 -10.72 15.75
N ALA A 179 6.50 -11.79 15.40
CA ALA A 179 6.77 -12.57 14.19
C ALA A 179 6.47 -11.76 12.92
N LEU A 180 5.32 -11.08 12.89
CA LEU A 180 4.92 -10.20 11.79
C LEU A 180 5.88 -8.99 11.68
N ALA A 181 6.33 -8.46 12.82
CA ALA A 181 7.31 -7.36 12.85
C ALA A 181 8.65 -7.78 12.23
N LYS A 182 9.12 -8.99 12.52
CA LYS A 182 10.34 -9.55 11.92
C LYS A 182 10.21 -9.71 10.41
N TRP A 183 9.08 -10.26 9.93
CA TRP A 183 8.78 -10.36 8.51
C TRP A 183 8.76 -8.97 7.85
N HIS A 184 8.04 -8.02 8.45
CA HIS A 184 7.92 -6.65 7.94
C HIS A 184 9.29 -5.96 7.82
N ALA A 185 10.17 -6.13 8.82
CA ALA A 185 11.53 -5.59 8.77
C ALA A 185 12.32 -6.17 7.58
N GLY A 186 12.20 -7.48 7.31
CA GLY A 186 12.82 -8.14 6.15
C GLY A 186 12.31 -7.62 4.82
N ILE A 187 10.98 -7.55 4.64
CA ILE A 187 10.36 -7.05 3.40
C ILE A 187 10.72 -5.59 3.15
N THR A 188 10.65 -4.74 4.15
CA THR A 188 10.90 -3.30 3.99
C THR A 188 12.39 -2.93 3.89
N ALA A 189 13.30 -3.90 4.07
CA ALA A 189 14.72 -3.75 3.78
C ALA A 189 15.04 -3.81 2.28
N ARG A 190 14.10 -4.28 1.46
CA ARG A 190 14.30 -4.40 0.00
C ARG A 190 14.51 -3.03 -0.64
N LYS A 191 15.33 -3.00 -1.69
CA LYS A 191 15.67 -1.77 -2.43
C LYS A 191 14.43 -1.00 -2.89
N SER A 192 13.41 -1.70 -3.37
CA SER A 192 12.15 -1.14 -3.83
C SER A 192 11.40 -0.34 -2.75
N PHE A 193 11.38 -0.86 -1.52
CA PHE A 193 10.78 -0.18 -0.37
C PHE A 193 11.61 1.02 0.10
N LEU A 194 12.93 0.90 0.09
CA LEU A 194 13.84 1.97 0.48
C LEU A 194 13.76 3.15 -0.51
N GLN A 195 13.80 2.87 -1.81
CA GLN A 195 13.74 3.89 -2.86
C GLN A 195 12.39 4.59 -2.97
N THR A 196 11.33 3.97 -2.51
CA THR A 196 9.97 4.54 -2.56
C THR A 196 9.50 5.13 -1.24
N MET A 197 10.36 5.14 -0.20
CA MET A 197 10.02 5.76 1.08
C MET A 197 9.81 7.26 0.89
N PRO A 198 8.71 7.83 1.41
CA PRO A 198 8.50 9.26 1.35
C PRO A 198 9.62 10.02 2.05
N ALA A 199 10.02 11.17 1.49
CA ALA A 199 11.03 12.01 2.10
C ALA A 199 10.61 12.49 3.51
N GLY A 200 11.57 12.55 4.43
CA GLY A 200 11.33 12.99 5.81
C GLY A 200 10.82 11.89 6.75
N PHE A 201 10.65 10.65 6.26
CA PHE A 201 10.30 9.52 7.11
C PHE A 201 11.44 8.50 7.18
N THR A 202 11.63 7.94 8.37
CA THR A 202 12.58 6.87 8.62
C THR A 202 11.84 5.53 8.72
N ARG A 203 12.54 4.47 8.33
CA ARG A 203 12.05 3.12 8.54
C ARG A 203 11.99 2.83 10.05
N VAL A 204 10.82 2.39 10.53
CA VAL A 204 10.68 1.80 11.86
C VAL A 204 11.04 0.33 11.76
N VAL A 205 11.99 -0.14 12.57
CA VAL A 205 12.49 -1.53 12.62
C VAL A 205 11.99 -2.22 13.87
#